data_9a885740bc5992a5647fa90c4d950f42
#
_entry.id   9a885740bc5992a5647fa90c4d950f42
#
_cell.length_a   1.000
_cell.length_b   1.000
_cell.length_c   1.000
_cell.angle_alpha   90.00
_cell.angle_beta   90.00
_cell.angle_gamma   90.00
#
_symmetry.space_group_name_H-M   'P 1'
#
loop_
_entity.id
_entity.type
_entity.pdbx_description
1 polymer ?
#
loop_
_entity_poly.entity_id
_entity_poly.type
_entity_poly.pdbx_seq_one_letter_code
_entity_poly.pdbx_strand_id
1 'polypeptide(L)'
;MACGKINGEDVVICVMDSGFLMGSMGIVVGEKITYSVEKAIELKLPLIIFCVSGGARMQEGIISLMQMAKTTSAIAKLNEAGLLYISVLTDPTYGGVTASFASIADIVLAEPGAMIGFAGKRVIQQTIGESLPEGFQTAEFLLEHGFIDKIVESCLLYT
;
A
#
# COMPACT_ATOMS: atom_id res chain seq x y z
N MET A 1 3.83 4.47 -12.48
CA MET A 1 3.79 3.08 -12.97
C MET A 1 4.81 2.91 -14.07
N ALA A 2 5.52 1.77 -14.06
CA ALA A 2 6.47 1.37 -15.09
C ALA A 2 6.38 -0.15 -15.31
N CYS A 3 6.79 -0.62 -16.48
CA CYS A 3 7.10 -2.02 -16.71
C CYS A 3 8.62 -2.15 -16.75
N GLY A 4 9.17 -3.17 -16.12
CA GLY A 4 10.61 -3.36 -16.00
C GLY A 4 10.98 -4.79 -15.62
N LYS A 5 12.23 -4.97 -15.23
CA LYS A 5 12.74 -6.28 -14.78
C LYS A 5 13.31 -6.16 -13.37
N ILE A 6 13.04 -7.16 -12.55
CA ILE A 6 13.71 -7.38 -11.27
C ILE A 6 14.36 -8.75 -11.34
N ASN A 7 15.68 -8.81 -11.20
CA ASN A 7 16.46 -10.04 -11.32
C ASN A 7 16.19 -10.83 -12.63
N GLY A 8 15.91 -10.11 -13.73
CA GLY A 8 15.60 -10.72 -15.03
C GLY A 8 14.12 -11.04 -15.27
N GLU A 9 13.28 -11.04 -14.23
CA GLU A 9 11.83 -11.29 -14.33
C GLU A 9 11.07 -10.02 -14.68
N ASP A 10 10.18 -10.09 -15.65
CA ASP A 10 9.33 -8.98 -16.06
C ASP A 10 8.26 -8.69 -14.98
N VAL A 11 8.01 -7.40 -14.71
CA VAL A 11 7.10 -6.96 -13.66
C VAL A 11 6.46 -5.62 -13.99
N VAL A 12 5.23 -5.41 -13.52
CA VAL A 12 4.59 -4.09 -13.47
C VAL A 12 4.83 -3.49 -12.09
N ILE A 13 5.39 -2.27 -12.05
CA ILE A 13 5.72 -1.57 -10.80
C ILE A 13 4.91 -0.28 -10.73
N CYS A 14 4.28 -0.04 -9.59
CA CYS A 14 3.64 1.21 -9.23
C CYS A 14 4.28 1.76 -7.94
N VAL A 15 4.74 3.00 -7.97
CA VAL A 15 5.36 3.65 -6.82
C VAL A 15 4.54 4.89 -6.47
N MET A 16 4.13 5.01 -5.21
CA MET A 16 3.54 6.22 -4.67
C MET A 16 4.63 7.21 -4.27
N ASP A 17 4.31 8.48 -4.30
CA ASP A 17 5.24 9.57 -3.96
C ASP A 17 4.68 10.37 -2.79
N SER A 18 5.38 10.36 -1.66
CA SER A 18 5.03 11.13 -0.46
C SER A 18 5.28 12.63 -0.62
N GLY A 19 6.14 13.04 -1.55
CA GLY A 19 6.43 14.45 -1.84
C GLY A 19 5.22 15.23 -2.33
N PHE A 20 4.23 14.56 -2.90
CA PHE A 20 2.98 15.18 -3.33
C PHE A 20 1.83 14.87 -2.35
N LEU A 21 1.44 15.86 -1.54
CA LEU A 21 0.35 15.79 -0.57
C LEU A 21 0.41 14.54 0.33
N MET A 22 1.60 14.19 0.82
CA MET A 22 1.87 13.02 1.65
C MET A 22 1.41 11.69 1.02
N GLY A 23 1.48 11.57 -0.30
CA GLY A 23 1.01 10.38 -1.01
C GLY A 23 -0.49 10.11 -0.89
N SER A 24 -1.30 11.12 -0.50
CA SER A 24 -2.71 10.92 -0.22
C SER A 24 -3.49 10.40 -1.43
N MET A 25 -4.33 9.39 -1.20
CA MET A 25 -5.14 8.76 -2.23
C MET A 25 -6.32 9.65 -2.64
N GLY A 26 -6.37 10.01 -3.90
CA GLY A 26 -7.49 10.66 -4.57
C GLY A 26 -7.78 9.98 -5.91
N ILE A 27 -8.61 10.60 -6.76
CA ILE A 27 -9.03 10.06 -8.06
C ILE A 27 -7.83 9.61 -8.90
N VAL A 28 -6.80 10.45 -9.00
CA VAL A 28 -5.64 10.17 -9.86
C VAL A 28 -4.84 8.97 -9.35
N VAL A 29 -4.67 8.83 -8.03
CA VAL A 29 -3.99 7.67 -7.45
C VAL A 29 -4.80 6.41 -7.70
N GLY A 30 -6.12 6.44 -7.43
CA GLY A 30 -7.00 5.31 -7.69
C GLY A 30 -6.99 4.89 -9.16
N GLU A 31 -7.02 5.86 -10.09
CA GLU A 31 -6.93 5.60 -11.53
C GLU A 31 -5.60 4.96 -11.93
N LYS A 32 -4.48 5.49 -11.46
CA LYS A 32 -3.15 4.95 -11.78
C LYS A 32 -2.95 3.53 -11.23
N ILE A 33 -3.46 3.23 -10.03
CA ILE A 33 -3.40 1.87 -9.47
C ILE A 33 -4.27 0.92 -10.28
N THR A 34 -5.52 1.31 -10.56
CA THR A 34 -6.42 0.51 -11.41
C THR A 34 -5.78 0.22 -12.77
N TYR A 35 -5.23 1.24 -13.41
CA TYR A 35 -4.53 1.08 -14.70
C TYR A 35 -3.31 0.16 -14.59
N SER A 36 -2.56 0.22 -13.48
CA SER A 36 -1.41 -0.68 -13.25
C SER A 36 -1.86 -2.15 -13.15
N VAL A 37 -2.98 -2.39 -12.48
CA VAL A 37 -3.60 -3.71 -12.37
C VAL A 37 -4.05 -4.21 -13.75
N GLU A 38 -4.78 -3.39 -14.50
CA GLU A 38 -5.25 -3.73 -15.84
C GLU A 38 -4.08 -4.06 -16.77
N LYS A 39 -2.98 -3.29 -16.66
CA LYS A 39 -1.76 -3.53 -17.44
C LYS A 39 -1.06 -4.83 -17.04
N ALA A 40 -1.02 -5.15 -15.75
CA ALA A 40 -0.50 -6.43 -15.27
C ALA A 40 -1.30 -7.62 -15.81
N ILE A 41 -2.63 -7.51 -15.83
CA ILE A 41 -3.51 -8.54 -16.41
C ILE A 41 -3.28 -8.69 -17.93
N GLU A 42 -3.23 -7.57 -18.66
CA GLU A 42 -2.99 -7.56 -20.11
C GLU A 42 -1.67 -8.24 -20.47
N LEU A 43 -0.60 -7.93 -19.73
CA LEU A 43 0.74 -8.45 -19.97
C LEU A 43 0.99 -9.82 -19.33
N LYS A 44 0.09 -10.29 -18.46
CA LYS A 44 0.25 -11.50 -17.64
C LYS A 44 1.50 -11.45 -16.75
N LEU A 45 1.74 -10.31 -16.13
CA LEU A 45 2.90 -10.03 -15.29
C LEU A 45 2.49 -9.85 -13.82
N PRO A 46 3.37 -10.14 -12.87
CA PRO A 46 3.16 -9.79 -11.48
C PRO A 46 3.10 -8.27 -11.30
N LEU A 47 2.38 -7.83 -10.27
CA LEU A 47 2.25 -6.42 -9.88
C LEU A 47 2.96 -6.19 -8.55
N ILE A 48 3.80 -5.15 -8.48
CA ILE A 48 4.39 -4.67 -7.23
C ILE A 48 3.97 -3.22 -7.01
N ILE A 49 3.40 -2.92 -5.84
CA ILE A 49 3.04 -1.55 -5.46
C ILE A 49 3.84 -1.14 -4.22
N PHE A 50 4.63 -0.08 -4.34
CA PHE A 50 5.26 0.59 -3.22
C PHE A 50 4.29 1.65 -2.67
N CYS A 51 3.85 1.44 -1.43
CA CYS A 51 2.83 2.23 -0.77
C CYS A 51 3.45 3.21 0.21
N VAL A 52 3.16 4.50 0.02
CA VAL A 52 3.44 5.55 1.01
C VAL A 52 2.27 6.51 1.00
N SER A 53 1.62 6.72 2.15
CA SER A 53 0.43 7.59 2.18
C SER A 53 0.02 8.02 3.58
N GLY A 54 -0.39 9.27 3.71
CA GLY A 54 -1.14 9.76 4.86
C GLY A 54 -2.62 9.31 4.90
N GLY A 55 -3.12 8.65 3.84
CA GLY A 55 -4.50 8.17 3.75
C GLY A 55 -5.32 8.73 2.60
N ALA A 56 -6.65 8.66 2.70
CA ALA A 56 -7.56 9.22 1.70
C ALA A 56 -7.51 10.77 1.70
N ARG A 57 -7.48 11.36 0.51
CA ARG A 57 -7.36 12.82 0.33
C ARG A 57 -8.64 13.55 0.74
N MET A 58 -8.57 14.32 1.83
CA MET A 58 -9.72 15.06 2.37
C MET A 58 -10.30 16.08 1.38
N GLN A 59 -9.45 16.71 0.57
CA GLN A 59 -9.85 17.73 -0.40
C GLN A 59 -10.76 17.20 -1.51
N GLU A 60 -10.74 15.89 -1.77
CA GLU A 60 -11.62 15.24 -2.74
C GLU A 60 -12.87 14.61 -2.09
N GLY A 61 -13.05 14.77 -0.78
CA GLY A 61 -14.23 14.32 -0.04
C GLY A 61 -14.52 12.83 -0.22
N ILE A 62 -15.81 12.50 -0.38
CA ILE A 62 -16.27 11.10 -0.52
C ILE A 62 -15.66 10.39 -1.72
N ILE A 63 -15.26 11.12 -2.76
CA ILE A 63 -14.70 10.53 -3.98
C ILE A 63 -13.34 9.88 -3.68
N SER A 64 -12.55 10.45 -2.76
CA SER A 64 -11.30 9.81 -2.32
C SER A 64 -11.54 8.47 -1.61
N LEU A 65 -12.62 8.35 -0.83
CA LEU A 65 -13.00 7.10 -0.18
C LEU A 65 -13.49 6.05 -1.19
N MET A 66 -14.17 6.49 -2.25
CA MET A 66 -14.62 5.58 -3.33
C MET A 66 -13.44 4.94 -4.07
N GLN A 67 -12.24 5.53 -4.01
CA GLN A 67 -11.03 4.92 -4.60
C GLN A 67 -10.64 3.62 -3.90
N MET A 68 -10.99 3.45 -2.62
CA MET A 68 -10.79 2.18 -1.92
C MET A 68 -11.53 1.04 -2.63
N ALA A 69 -12.82 1.23 -2.89
CA ALA A 69 -13.62 0.23 -3.60
C ALA A 69 -13.12 -0.01 -5.03
N LYS A 70 -12.74 1.06 -5.75
CA LYS A 70 -12.23 0.98 -7.11
C LYS A 70 -10.94 0.14 -7.19
N THR A 71 -9.96 0.45 -6.36
CA THR A 71 -8.67 -0.26 -6.37
C THR A 71 -8.80 -1.70 -5.90
N THR A 72 -9.60 -1.95 -4.85
CA THR A 72 -9.87 -3.31 -4.37
C THR A 72 -10.56 -4.17 -5.43
N SER A 73 -11.54 -3.59 -6.15
CA SER A 73 -12.22 -4.30 -7.25
C SER A 73 -11.27 -4.62 -8.41
N ALA A 74 -10.32 -3.74 -8.70
CA ALA A 74 -9.29 -4.02 -9.71
C ALA A 74 -8.39 -5.18 -9.27
N ILE A 75 -7.90 -5.16 -8.03
CA ILE A 75 -7.04 -6.23 -7.48
C ILE A 75 -7.78 -7.57 -7.45
N ALA A 76 -9.08 -7.59 -7.16
CA ALA A 76 -9.88 -8.81 -7.25
C ALA A 76 -9.80 -9.45 -8.64
N LYS A 77 -9.84 -8.64 -9.71
CA LYS A 77 -9.67 -9.13 -11.09
C LYS A 77 -8.26 -9.67 -11.36
N LEU A 78 -7.23 -9.07 -10.75
CA LEU A 78 -5.85 -9.56 -10.85
C LEU A 78 -5.73 -10.95 -10.21
N ASN A 79 -6.34 -11.13 -9.05
CA ASN A 79 -6.41 -12.40 -8.34
C ASN A 79 -7.19 -13.46 -9.15
N GLU A 80 -8.35 -13.10 -9.72
CA GLU A 80 -9.11 -13.98 -10.62
C GLU A 80 -8.28 -14.41 -11.85
N ALA A 81 -7.37 -13.54 -12.31
CA ALA A 81 -6.44 -13.86 -13.39
C ALA A 81 -5.26 -14.75 -12.94
N GLY A 82 -5.15 -15.06 -11.64
CA GLY A 82 -4.09 -15.90 -11.08
C GLY A 82 -2.71 -15.23 -11.09
N LEU A 83 -2.64 -13.91 -11.04
CA LEU A 83 -1.40 -13.14 -11.10
C LEU A 83 -1.00 -12.65 -9.70
N LEU A 84 0.30 -12.74 -9.42
CA LEU A 84 0.89 -12.34 -8.15
C LEU A 84 0.82 -10.83 -7.92
N TYR A 85 0.35 -10.44 -6.73
CA TYR A 85 0.40 -9.07 -6.24
C TYR A 85 1.27 -8.97 -4.98
N ILE A 86 2.27 -8.09 -5.01
CA ILE A 86 3.14 -7.77 -3.88
C ILE A 86 2.93 -6.32 -3.48
N SER A 87 2.66 -6.08 -2.21
CA SER A 87 2.62 -4.74 -1.62
C SER A 87 3.86 -4.51 -0.76
N VAL A 88 4.50 -3.36 -0.94
CA VAL A 88 5.64 -2.93 -0.12
C VAL A 88 5.21 -1.67 0.64
N LEU A 89 5.07 -1.80 1.95
CA LEU A 89 4.63 -0.73 2.84
C LEU A 89 5.82 0.08 3.32
N THR A 90 5.87 1.35 2.94
CA THR A 90 6.93 2.27 3.35
C THR A 90 6.40 3.29 4.36
N ASP A 91 7.29 4.07 4.97
CA ASP A 91 6.93 5.03 6.02
C ASP A 91 6.44 6.37 5.46
N PRO A 92 5.25 6.86 5.85
CA PRO A 92 4.16 6.15 6.53
C PRO A 92 3.15 5.53 5.53
N THR A 93 2.41 4.50 5.95
CA THR A 93 1.27 3.98 5.19
C THR A 93 0.03 3.92 6.08
N TYR A 94 -0.93 4.86 5.86
CA TYR A 94 -2.09 5.05 6.73
C TYR A 94 -3.43 5.08 6.00
N GLY A 95 -4.48 5.00 6.78
CA GLY A 95 -5.86 5.33 6.42
C GLY A 95 -6.43 4.45 5.32
N GLY A 96 -7.11 5.10 4.36
CA GLY A 96 -7.77 4.41 3.25
C GLY A 96 -6.83 3.62 2.33
N VAL A 97 -5.54 3.95 2.28
CA VAL A 97 -4.53 3.18 1.53
C VAL A 97 -4.28 1.86 2.22
N THR A 98 -3.98 1.87 3.53
CA THR A 98 -3.82 0.64 4.31
C THR A 98 -5.07 -0.21 4.27
N ALA A 99 -6.26 0.40 4.46
CA ALA A 99 -7.54 -0.31 4.49
C ALA A 99 -8.05 -0.75 3.09
N SER A 100 -7.24 -0.64 2.05
CA SER A 100 -7.59 -1.08 0.70
C SER A 100 -6.44 -1.84 0.04
N PHE A 101 -5.89 -1.34 -1.04
CA PHE A 101 -4.91 -2.06 -1.85
C PHE A 101 -3.61 -2.42 -1.12
N ALA A 102 -3.20 -1.66 -0.10
CA ALA A 102 -1.92 -1.92 0.57
C ALA A 102 -1.89 -3.21 1.40
N SER A 103 -3.03 -3.64 1.97
CA SER A 103 -3.10 -4.80 2.88
C SER A 103 -3.72 -6.07 2.28
N ILE A 104 -4.17 -6.03 1.01
CA ILE A 104 -4.87 -7.16 0.36
C ILE A 104 -3.99 -7.88 -0.67
N ALA A 105 -2.68 -7.68 -0.62
CA ALA A 105 -1.74 -8.36 -1.50
C ALA A 105 -1.54 -9.83 -1.10
N ASP A 106 -1.07 -10.65 -2.04
CA ASP A 106 -0.66 -12.03 -1.80
C ASP A 106 0.57 -12.09 -0.88
N ILE A 107 1.45 -11.09 -1.01
CA ILE A 107 2.62 -10.90 -0.15
C ILE A 107 2.70 -9.44 0.27
N VAL A 108 2.73 -9.20 1.57
CA VAL A 108 2.86 -7.86 2.16
C VAL A 108 4.22 -7.71 2.82
N LEU A 109 5.05 -6.87 2.23
CA LEU A 109 6.36 -6.52 2.76
C LEU A 109 6.31 -5.15 3.42
N ALA A 110 7.21 -4.88 4.37
CA ALA A 110 7.36 -3.55 4.96
C ALA A 110 8.83 -3.16 5.14
N GLU A 111 9.12 -1.87 5.12
CA GLU A 111 10.41 -1.34 5.52
C GLU A 111 10.58 -1.40 7.04
N PRO A 112 11.81 -1.57 7.56
CA PRO A 112 12.08 -1.54 8.99
C PRO A 112 11.57 -0.22 9.62
N GLY A 113 10.88 -0.33 10.74
CA GLY A 113 10.35 0.82 11.49
C GLY A 113 9.23 1.59 10.82
N ALA A 114 8.77 1.20 9.62
CA ALA A 114 7.68 1.88 8.92
C ALA A 114 6.42 1.95 9.78
N MET A 115 5.80 3.12 9.80
CA MET A 115 4.55 3.37 10.52
C MET A 115 3.36 3.02 9.63
N ILE A 116 2.63 1.98 10.01
CA ILE A 116 1.55 1.41 9.19
C ILE A 116 0.30 1.25 10.06
N GLY A 117 -0.83 1.78 9.62
CA GLY A 117 -2.07 1.68 10.38
C GLY A 117 -3.25 2.36 9.70
N PHE A 118 -4.42 2.29 10.33
CA PHE A 118 -5.61 3.00 9.82
C PHE A 118 -5.63 4.45 10.31
N ALA A 119 -5.69 4.65 11.63
CA ALA A 119 -5.63 5.97 12.24
C ALA A 119 -4.25 6.20 12.86
N GLY A 120 -3.70 7.40 12.71
CA GLY A 120 -2.42 7.76 13.32
C GLY A 120 -2.48 7.70 14.85
N LYS A 121 -1.37 7.38 15.51
CA LYS A 121 -1.26 7.25 16.98
C LYS A 121 -1.90 8.42 17.74
N ARG A 122 -1.63 9.65 17.29
CA ARG A 122 -2.18 10.87 17.93
C ARG A 122 -3.71 10.89 17.92
N VAL A 123 -4.33 10.49 16.80
CA VAL A 123 -5.79 10.46 16.66
C VAL A 123 -6.37 9.41 17.58
N ILE A 124 -5.77 8.23 17.65
CA ILE A 124 -6.22 7.14 18.53
C ILE A 124 -6.15 7.59 19.98
N GLN A 125 -5.00 8.08 20.44
CA GLN A 125 -4.80 8.54 21.82
C GLN A 125 -5.79 9.65 22.23
N GLN A 126 -6.05 10.61 21.32
CA GLN A 126 -7.01 11.68 21.59
C GLN A 126 -8.46 11.18 21.65
N THR A 127 -8.77 10.09 20.95
CA THR A 127 -10.14 9.53 20.89
C THR A 127 -10.42 8.63 22.08
N ILE A 128 -9.50 7.74 22.45
CA ILE A 128 -9.71 6.77 23.55
C ILE A 128 -9.15 7.26 24.88
N GLY A 129 -8.30 8.30 24.91
CA GLY A 129 -7.74 8.87 26.13
C GLY A 129 -6.69 7.99 26.83
N GLU A 130 -6.20 6.94 26.18
CA GLU A 130 -5.23 6.00 26.75
C GLU A 130 -3.90 6.06 25.99
N SER A 131 -2.82 5.63 26.68
CA SER A 131 -1.51 5.47 26.07
C SER A 131 -1.49 4.20 25.23
N LEU A 132 -0.90 4.28 24.04
CA LEU A 132 -0.74 3.12 23.16
C LEU A 132 0.48 2.29 23.58
N PRO A 133 0.47 0.97 23.35
CA PRO A 133 1.63 0.11 23.58
C PRO A 133 2.88 0.63 22.87
N GLU A 134 4.05 0.34 23.44
CA GLU A 134 5.33 0.60 22.79
C GLU A 134 5.40 -0.16 21.46
N GLY A 135 5.96 0.48 20.44
CA GLY A 135 6.04 -0.11 19.09
C GLY A 135 4.72 -0.22 18.33
N PHE A 136 3.59 0.18 18.91
CA PHE A 136 2.28 0.10 18.24
C PHE A 136 2.30 0.73 16.84
N GLN A 137 1.78 0.00 15.84
CA GLN A 137 1.78 0.36 14.41
C GLN A 137 3.16 0.44 13.73
N THR A 138 4.23 -0.05 14.32
CA THR A 138 5.48 -0.25 13.57
C THR A 138 5.41 -1.53 12.73
N ALA A 139 6.27 -1.61 11.71
CA ALA A 139 6.39 -2.81 10.88
C ALA A 139 6.67 -4.06 11.74
N GLU A 140 7.53 -3.92 12.76
CA GLU A 140 7.87 -5.00 13.70
C GLU A 140 6.64 -5.49 14.48
N PHE A 141 5.84 -4.56 15.00
CA PHE A 141 4.58 -4.87 15.67
C PHE A 141 3.62 -5.62 14.74
N LEU A 142 3.50 -5.16 13.49
CA LEU A 142 2.60 -5.77 12.51
C LEU A 142 3.07 -7.16 12.08
N LEU A 143 4.40 -7.37 11.97
CA LEU A 143 4.97 -8.69 11.71
C LEU A 143 4.65 -9.67 12.82
N GLU A 144 4.85 -9.26 14.08
CA GLU A 144 4.56 -10.09 15.26
C GLU A 144 3.08 -10.49 15.35
N HIS A 145 2.18 -9.60 14.87
CA HIS A 145 0.73 -9.83 14.88
C HIS A 145 0.18 -10.45 13.58
N GLY A 146 1.05 -10.78 12.62
CA GLY A 146 0.66 -11.47 11.39
C GLY A 146 -0.07 -10.60 10.35
N PHE A 147 0.12 -9.27 10.39
CA PHE A 147 -0.46 -8.34 9.41
C PHE A 147 0.43 -8.14 8.18
N ILE A 148 1.71 -8.46 8.29
CA ILE A 148 2.66 -8.44 7.17
C ILE A 148 3.48 -9.74 7.18
N ASP A 149 4.03 -10.11 6.01
CA ASP A 149 4.75 -11.37 5.84
C ASP A 149 6.24 -11.23 6.16
N LYS A 150 6.84 -10.08 5.85
CA LYS A 150 8.28 -9.87 6.07
C LYS A 150 8.65 -8.41 6.12
N ILE A 151 9.67 -8.09 6.94
CA ILE A 151 10.38 -6.81 6.91
C ILE A 151 11.61 -6.96 6.02
N VAL A 152 11.79 -6.02 5.09
CA VAL A 152 12.90 -5.97 4.14
C VAL A 152 13.47 -4.58 4.05
N GLU A 153 14.79 -4.48 4.06
CA GLU A 153 15.51 -3.21 3.82
C GLU A 153 15.23 -2.74 2.39
N SER A 154 14.83 -1.49 2.22
CA SER A 154 14.51 -0.94 0.89
C SER A 154 15.69 -1.01 -0.09
N CYS A 155 16.92 -0.90 0.41
CA CYS A 155 18.11 -1.06 -0.43
C CYS A 155 18.26 -2.47 -1.04
N LEU A 156 17.67 -3.51 -0.43
CA LEU A 156 17.68 -4.87 -0.96
C LEU A 156 16.63 -5.11 -2.07
N LEU A 157 15.68 -4.18 -2.23
CA LEU A 157 14.67 -4.25 -3.30
C LEU A 157 15.18 -3.68 -4.62
N TYR A 158 16.30 -2.95 -4.60
CA TYR A 158 16.87 -2.27 -5.77
C TYR A 158 18.23 -2.84 -6.21
N THR A 159 18.73 -3.87 -5.55
CA THR A 159 19.94 -4.61 -5.91
C THR A 159 19.58 -5.94 -6.52
#